data_72d567fb5b66e91cbacc1c8195d3c031
#
_entry.id   72d567fb5b66e91cbacc1c8195d3c031
#
_cell.length_a   1.000
_cell.length_b   1.000
_cell.length_c   1.000
_cell.angle_alpha   90.00
_cell.angle_beta   90.00
_cell.angle_gamma   90.00
#
_symmetry.space_group_name_H-M   'P 1'
#
loop_
_entity.id
_entity.type
_entity.pdbx_description
1 polymer ?
#
loop_
_entity_poly.entity_id
_entity_poly.type
_entity_poly.pdbx_seq_one_letter_code
_entity_poly.pdbx_strand_id
1 'polypeptide(L)'
;MNGDGEKGARGPGAHARKRKVRIGGASGFWGDSALGPQQLVAHGDVDFLVFDYLAETTMSILAGARLRNPAVGYATDFVDIAMKSVLREIVERGIRVVSNAGGVAPQACARALVELAQSQGVALDVAVVEGDDAMPVV
;
A
#
# COMPACT_ATOMS: atom_id res chain seq x y z
N MET A 1 -49.47 36.93 -32.55
CA MET A 1 -48.32 37.74 -32.16
C MET A 1 -47.32 36.76 -31.47
N ASN A 2 -46.18 36.64 -32.08
CA ASN A 2 -45.18 35.63 -31.89
C ASN A 2 -44.38 35.86 -30.61
N GLY A 3 -44.14 34.80 -29.84
CA GLY A 3 -43.21 34.79 -28.73
C GLY A 3 -42.18 33.69 -28.96
N ASP A 4 -41.05 34.07 -29.51
CA ASP A 4 -39.93 33.18 -29.80
C ASP A 4 -39.27 32.72 -28.52
N GLY A 5 -39.34 31.40 -28.30
CA GLY A 5 -38.63 30.71 -27.19
C GLY A 5 -37.16 30.57 -27.53
N GLU A 6 -36.34 31.35 -26.87
CA GLU A 6 -34.89 31.30 -26.94
C GLU A 6 -34.37 30.00 -26.31
N LYS A 7 -33.89 29.07 -27.13
CA LYS A 7 -33.20 27.86 -26.70
C LYS A 7 -31.80 28.23 -26.21
N GLY A 8 -31.65 28.34 -24.90
CA GLY A 8 -30.34 28.46 -24.27
C GLY A 8 -29.42 27.31 -24.66
N ALA A 9 -28.42 27.60 -25.46
CA ALA A 9 -27.33 26.68 -25.79
C ALA A 9 -26.57 26.31 -24.52
N ARG A 10 -26.62 25.04 -24.13
CA ARG A 10 -25.75 24.49 -23.10
C ARG A 10 -24.31 24.53 -23.63
N GLY A 11 -23.51 25.41 -23.06
CA GLY A 11 -22.08 25.48 -23.32
C GLY A 11 -21.36 24.13 -23.11
N PRO A 12 -20.21 23.92 -23.78
CA PRO A 12 -19.46 22.67 -23.71
C PRO A 12 -19.08 22.39 -22.26
N GLY A 13 -19.42 21.16 -21.81
CA GLY A 13 -19.27 20.71 -20.45
C GLY A 13 -17.86 20.97 -19.89
N ALA A 14 -17.82 21.57 -18.72
CA ALA A 14 -16.59 21.69 -17.94
C ALA A 14 -15.95 20.30 -17.80
N HIS A 15 -14.86 20.08 -18.51
CA HIS A 15 -14.04 18.88 -18.32
C HIS A 15 -13.64 18.85 -16.84
N ALA A 16 -14.18 17.89 -16.07
CA ALA A 16 -13.78 17.66 -14.70
C ALA A 16 -12.26 17.55 -14.69
N ARG A 17 -11.57 18.46 -14.01
CA ARG A 17 -10.11 18.44 -13.88
C ARG A 17 -9.74 17.09 -13.31
N LYS A 18 -9.07 16.25 -14.09
CA LYS A 18 -8.55 14.97 -13.60
C LYS A 18 -7.66 15.26 -12.39
N ARG A 19 -8.03 14.73 -11.23
CA ARG A 19 -7.23 14.85 -10.00
C ARG A 19 -5.90 14.14 -10.27
N LYS A 20 -4.79 14.83 -10.06
CA LYS A 20 -3.47 14.20 -10.08
C LYS A 20 -3.33 13.35 -8.81
N VAL A 21 -2.81 12.15 -8.96
CA VAL A 21 -2.46 11.26 -7.86
C VAL A 21 -0.95 11.32 -7.68
N ARG A 22 -0.50 11.48 -6.45
CA ARG A 22 0.92 11.51 -6.06
C ARG A 22 1.29 10.20 -5.39
N ILE A 23 2.26 9.51 -5.95
CA ILE A 23 2.73 8.21 -5.48
C ILE A 23 4.18 8.37 -5.02
N GLY A 24 4.46 8.02 -3.77
CA GLY A 24 5.80 7.98 -3.21
C GLY A 24 6.35 6.55 -3.19
N GLY A 25 7.49 6.30 -3.83
CA GLY A 25 8.25 5.07 -3.69
C GLY A 25 8.99 5.06 -2.35
N ALA A 26 8.50 4.31 -1.38
CA ALA A 26 9.02 4.30 -0.02
C ALA A 26 10.14 3.26 0.19
N SER A 27 10.20 2.25 -0.68
CA SER A 27 11.25 1.22 -0.70
C SER A 27 11.34 0.63 -2.11
N GLY A 28 12.55 0.30 -2.56
CA GLY A 28 12.82 -0.36 -3.84
C GLY A 28 13.35 -1.80 -3.70
N PHE A 29 13.62 -2.29 -2.49
CA PHE A 29 14.04 -3.66 -2.21
C PHE A 29 13.93 -3.98 -0.72
N TRP A 30 13.94 -5.26 -0.37
CA TRP A 30 13.95 -5.69 1.03
C TRP A 30 15.26 -5.31 1.72
N GLY A 31 15.16 -4.55 2.82
CA GLY A 31 16.30 -3.99 3.53
C GLY A 31 16.73 -2.59 3.06
N ASP A 32 15.89 -1.91 2.29
CA ASP A 32 16.09 -0.51 1.93
C ASP A 32 15.99 0.42 3.15
N SER A 33 16.25 1.70 2.94
CA SER A 33 16.30 2.71 4.00
C SER A 33 15.00 2.79 4.80
N ALA A 34 15.09 2.64 6.11
CA ALA A 34 13.97 2.86 7.03
C ALA A 34 13.50 4.32 7.10
N LEU A 35 14.29 5.26 6.59
CA LEU A 35 13.96 6.70 6.60
C LEU A 35 13.06 7.11 5.43
N GLY A 36 13.04 6.34 4.34
CA GLY A 36 12.25 6.66 3.14
C GLY A 36 10.77 6.90 3.44
N PRO A 37 10.08 5.95 4.11
CA PRO A 37 8.67 6.12 4.47
C PRO A 37 8.43 7.37 5.32
N GLN A 38 9.27 7.61 6.33
CA GLN A 38 9.15 8.75 7.24
C GLN A 38 9.29 10.09 6.50
N GLN A 39 10.27 10.21 5.61
CA GLN A 39 10.49 11.41 4.80
C GLN A 39 9.33 11.70 3.85
N LEU A 40 8.80 10.65 3.19
CA LEU A 40 7.67 10.78 2.27
C LEU A 40 6.39 11.16 3.01
N VAL A 41 6.13 10.57 4.17
CA VAL A 41 4.97 10.92 4.98
C VAL A 41 5.10 12.34 5.49
N ALA A 42 6.25 12.74 6.03
CA ALA A 42 6.44 14.09 6.60
C ALA A 42 6.42 15.20 5.54
N HIS A 43 6.98 14.96 4.35
CA HIS A 43 7.29 16.04 3.40
C HIS A 43 6.78 15.81 1.97
N GLY A 44 6.35 14.60 1.63
CA GLY A 44 6.08 14.22 0.24
C GLY A 44 4.72 14.64 -0.29
N ASP A 45 3.78 15.05 0.54
CA ASP A 45 2.39 15.36 0.16
C ASP A 45 1.81 14.29 -0.79
N VAL A 46 1.94 13.01 -0.40
CA VAL A 46 1.59 11.85 -1.21
C VAL A 46 0.18 11.36 -0.93
N ASP A 47 -0.50 10.83 -1.95
CA ASP A 47 -1.78 10.12 -1.83
C ASP A 47 -1.55 8.62 -1.57
N PHE A 48 -0.42 8.07 -2.07
CA PHE A 48 -0.04 6.67 -1.94
C PHE A 48 1.43 6.52 -1.58
N LEU A 49 1.72 5.51 -0.73
CA LEU A 49 3.06 4.96 -0.53
C LEU A 49 3.14 3.58 -1.16
N VAL A 50 4.21 3.32 -1.90
CA VAL A 50 4.49 2.03 -2.53
C VAL A 50 5.77 1.47 -1.94
N PHE A 51 5.70 0.21 -1.50
CA PHE A 51 6.84 -0.55 -1.02
C PHE A 51 7.05 -1.75 -1.93
N ASP A 52 8.17 -1.77 -2.64
CA ASP A 52 8.58 -2.87 -3.50
C ASP A 52 9.74 -3.63 -2.86
N TYR A 53 9.43 -4.76 -2.24
CA TYR A 53 10.40 -5.57 -1.50
C TYR A 53 10.88 -6.81 -2.27
N LEU A 54 10.16 -7.20 -3.34
CA LEU A 54 10.38 -8.51 -3.92
C LEU A 54 11.36 -8.50 -5.10
N ALA A 55 12.23 -9.48 -5.06
CA ALA A 55 13.10 -9.93 -6.14
C ALA A 55 13.24 -11.45 -6.04
N GLU A 56 13.83 -12.11 -7.02
CA GLU A 56 14.01 -13.57 -7.01
C GLU A 56 14.73 -14.06 -5.77
N THR A 57 15.79 -13.35 -5.34
CA THR A 57 16.54 -13.66 -4.11
C THR A 57 15.65 -13.53 -2.87
N THR A 58 14.90 -12.44 -2.76
CA THR A 58 13.97 -12.21 -1.65
C THR A 58 12.92 -13.30 -1.58
N MET A 59 12.30 -13.64 -2.71
CA MET A 59 11.30 -14.71 -2.79
C MET A 59 11.86 -16.06 -2.37
N SER A 60 13.08 -16.40 -2.81
CA SER A 60 13.76 -17.64 -2.41
C SER A 60 14.01 -17.71 -0.91
N ILE A 61 14.42 -16.62 -0.28
CA ILE A 61 14.65 -16.54 1.17
C ILE A 61 13.31 -16.71 1.92
N LEU A 62 12.27 -15.99 1.50
CA LEU A 62 10.96 -16.03 2.14
C LEU A 62 10.30 -17.41 1.99
N ALA A 63 10.40 -18.03 0.81
CA ALA A 63 9.92 -19.40 0.58
C ALA A 63 10.65 -20.42 1.47
N GLY A 64 11.98 -20.34 1.55
CA GLY A 64 12.78 -21.18 2.45
C GLY A 64 12.45 -20.97 3.93
N ALA A 65 12.13 -19.75 4.34
CA ALA A 65 11.70 -19.45 5.69
C ALA A 65 10.32 -20.07 6.00
N ARG A 66 9.35 -19.92 5.08
CA ARG A 66 7.99 -20.47 5.21
C ARG A 66 7.99 -22.01 5.31
N LEU A 67 8.87 -22.70 4.57
CA LEU A 67 9.02 -24.16 4.67
C LEU A 67 9.42 -24.62 6.08
N ARG A 68 10.16 -23.81 6.82
CA ARG A 68 10.58 -24.10 8.21
C ARG A 68 9.53 -23.67 9.24
N ASN A 69 8.82 -22.59 8.98
CA ASN A 69 7.80 -22.03 9.85
C ASN A 69 6.69 -21.36 9.02
N PRO A 70 5.48 -21.93 8.98
CA PRO A 70 4.36 -21.36 8.21
C PRO A 70 3.91 -19.96 8.63
N ALA A 71 4.30 -19.50 9.82
CA ALA A 71 3.97 -18.16 10.32
C ALA A 71 4.85 -17.04 9.74
N VAL A 72 5.95 -17.40 9.06
CA VAL A 72 6.88 -16.47 8.42
C VAL A 72 6.81 -16.63 6.90
N GLY A 73 7.52 -15.79 6.15
CA GLY A 73 7.49 -15.80 4.68
C GLY A 73 7.06 -14.46 4.10
N TYR A 74 7.07 -13.41 4.93
CA TYR A 74 6.90 -12.01 4.53
C TYR A 74 8.08 -11.16 5.05
N ALA A 75 8.26 -9.97 4.52
CA ALA A 75 9.29 -9.03 4.95
C ALA A 75 8.87 -8.38 6.28
N THR A 76 9.37 -8.88 7.40
CA THR A 76 8.96 -8.46 8.75
C THR A 76 9.33 -7.01 9.06
N ASP A 77 10.42 -6.49 8.50
CA ASP A 77 10.83 -5.09 8.62
C ASP A 77 9.81 -4.10 8.03
N PHE A 78 9.00 -4.54 7.06
CA PHE A 78 7.86 -3.75 6.58
C PHE A 78 6.90 -3.41 7.73
N VAL A 79 6.58 -4.36 8.58
CA VAL A 79 5.68 -4.17 9.72
C VAL A 79 6.43 -3.53 10.89
N ASP A 80 7.57 -4.15 11.29
CA ASP A 80 8.26 -3.85 12.55
C ASP A 80 9.03 -2.53 12.53
N ILE A 81 9.41 -2.07 11.33
CA ILE A 81 10.21 -0.85 11.15
C ILE A 81 9.41 0.19 10.37
N ALA A 82 9.10 -0.10 9.10
CA ALA A 82 8.50 0.88 8.21
C ALA A 82 7.11 1.31 8.68
N MET A 83 6.15 0.40 8.73
CA MET A 83 4.77 0.73 9.12
C MET A 83 4.67 1.17 10.57
N LYS A 84 5.42 0.56 11.48
CA LYS A 84 5.46 0.97 12.88
C LYS A 84 5.81 2.45 13.06
N SER A 85 6.68 2.98 12.22
CA SER A 85 7.15 4.37 12.32
C SER A 85 6.18 5.41 11.76
N VAL A 86 5.27 5.02 10.83
CA VAL A 86 4.44 5.99 10.08
C VAL A 86 2.95 5.69 10.13
N LEU A 87 2.50 4.57 10.71
CA LEU A 87 1.13 4.08 10.60
C LEU A 87 0.09 5.10 11.09
N ARG A 88 0.32 5.72 12.23
CA ARG A 88 -0.61 6.71 12.78
C ARG A 88 -0.78 7.89 11.82
N GLU A 89 0.32 8.45 11.34
CA GLU A 89 0.29 9.60 10.44
C GLU A 89 -0.32 9.26 9.08
N ILE A 90 -0.06 8.05 8.56
CA ILE A 90 -0.69 7.53 7.34
C ILE A 90 -2.21 7.53 7.48
N VAL A 91 -2.75 7.00 8.58
CA VAL A 91 -4.19 6.92 8.81
C VAL A 91 -4.79 8.32 9.00
N GLU A 92 -4.17 9.16 9.81
CA GLU A 92 -4.62 10.55 10.04
C GLU A 92 -4.68 11.37 8.75
N ARG A 93 -3.74 11.16 7.84
CA ARG A 93 -3.67 11.87 6.56
C ARG A 93 -4.41 11.18 5.41
N GLY A 94 -4.96 9.99 5.64
CA GLY A 94 -5.65 9.20 4.60
C GLY A 94 -4.75 8.74 3.47
N ILE A 95 -3.46 8.54 3.73
CA ILE A 95 -2.49 8.01 2.77
C ILE A 95 -2.74 6.51 2.61
N ARG A 96 -2.79 6.01 1.39
CA ARG A 96 -2.93 4.59 1.09
C ARG A 96 -1.58 3.93 0.91
N VAL A 97 -1.45 2.70 1.37
CA VAL A 97 -0.22 1.91 1.22
C VAL A 97 -0.48 0.73 0.29
N VAL A 98 0.44 0.51 -0.63
CA VAL A 98 0.47 -0.67 -1.52
C VAL A 98 1.83 -1.32 -1.37
N SER A 99 1.86 -2.62 -1.09
CA SER A 99 3.12 -3.33 -0.90
C SER A 99 3.03 -4.79 -1.33
N ASN A 100 4.13 -5.32 -1.83
CA ASN A 100 4.34 -6.74 -2.04
C ASN A 100 5.15 -7.41 -0.90
N ALA A 101 5.36 -6.71 0.21
CA ALA A 101 6.09 -7.20 1.39
C ALA A 101 5.51 -8.49 2.01
N GLY A 102 4.25 -8.83 1.66
CA GLY A 102 3.61 -10.08 2.05
C GLY A 102 4.31 -11.34 1.56
N GLY A 103 5.12 -11.23 0.49
CA GLY A 103 5.91 -12.33 -0.03
C GLY A 103 5.08 -13.58 -0.29
N VAL A 104 5.47 -14.72 0.32
CA VAL A 104 4.75 -16.00 0.23
C VAL A 104 3.79 -16.25 1.40
N ALA A 105 3.61 -15.27 2.29
CA ALA A 105 2.71 -15.35 3.44
C ALA A 105 1.93 -14.05 3.65
N PRO A 106 1.18 -13.55 2.64
CA PRO A 106 0.52 -12.25 2.71
C PRO A 106 -0.52 -12.15 3.83
N GLN A 107 -1.20 -13.24 4.15
CA GLN A 107 -2.15 -13.29 5.27
C GLN A 107 -1.46 -13.13 6.63
N ALA A 108 -0.23 -13.67 6.79
CA ALA A 108 0.54 -13.47 8.01
C ALA A 108 0.99 -12.01 8.16
N CYS A 109 1.43 -11.40 7.08
CA CYS A 109 1.75 -9.96 7.03
C CYS A 109 0.55 -9.10 7.41
N ALA A 110 -0.62 -9.38 6.83
CA ALA A 110 -1.85 -8.65 7.13
C ALA A 110 -2.23 -8.76 8.61
N ARG A 111 -2.16 -9.95 9.22
CA ARG A 111 -2.41 -10.11 10.67
C ARG A 111 -1.45 -9.28 11.50
N ALA A 112 -0.15 -9.32 11.19
CA ALA A 112 0.84 -8.52 11.90
C ALA A 112 0.58 -7.00 11.79
N LEU A 113 0.12 -6.52 10.64
CA LEU A 113 -0.30 -5.12 10.47
C LEU A 113 -1.51 -4.76 11.33
N VAL A 114 -2.51 -5.63 11.40
CA VAL A 114 -3.70 -5.43 12.24
C VAL A 114 -3.31 -5.41 13.72
N GLU A 115 -2.46 -6.32 14.17
CA GLU A 115 -1.93 -6.35 15.53
C GLU A 115 -1.14 -5.06 15.86
N LEU A 116 -0.31 -4.61 14.95
CA LEU A 116 0.40 -3.33 15.08
C LEU A 116 -0.58 -2.16 15.23
N ALA A 117 -1.61 -2.09 14.37
CA ALA A 117 -2.62 -1.04 14.42
C ALA A 117 -3.37 -1.03 15.76
N GLN A 118 -3.77 -2.20 16.23
CA GLN A 118 -4.40 -2.36 17.55
C GLN A 118 -3.48 -1.87 18.68
N SER A 119 -2.21 -2.23 18.64
CA SER A 119 -1.23 -1.81 19.65
C SER A 119 -1.02 -0.29 19.70
N GLN A 120 -1.22 0.38 18.56
CA GLN A 120 -1.13 1.83 18.43
C GLN A 120 -2.50 2.53 18.65
N GLY A 121 -3.59 1.79 18.84
CA GLY A 121 -4.93 2.36 18.97
C GLY A 121 -5.43 3.01 17.67
N VAL A 122 -5.06 2.47 16.51
CA VAL A 122 -5.39 2.98 15.19
C VAL A 122 -6.32 2.01 14.48
N ALA A 123 -7.38 2.51 13.84
CA ALA A 123 -8.21 1.70 12.95
C ALA A 123 -7.55 1.59 11.57
N LEU A 124 -7.38 0.36 11.09
CA LEU A 124 -6.74 0.07 9.81
C LEU A 124 -7.54 -0.96 9.02
N ASP A 125 -7.86 -0.64 7.78
CA ASP A 125 -8.41 -1.59 6.82
C ASP A 125 -7.27 -2.19 5.99
N VAL A 126 -7.18 -3.52 5.98
CA VAL A 126 -6.16 -4.26 5.21
C VAL A 126 -6.86 -5.15 4.20
N ALA A 127 -6.50 -4.99 2.93
CA ALA A 127 -6.90 -5.89 1.85
C ALA A 127 -5.70 -6.73 1.41
N VAL A 128 -5.93 -8.01 1.17
CA VAL A 128 -4.92 -8.96 0.67
C VAL A 128 -5.33 -9.43 -0.72
N VAL A 129 -4.38 -9.41 -1.65
CA VAL A 129 -4.54 -9.96 -3.00
C VAL A 129 -3.72 -11.25 -3.07
N GLU A 130 -4.40 -12.34 -3.43
CA GLU A 130 -3.83 -13.68 -3.54
C GLU A 130 -4.23 -14.29 -4.90
N GLY A 131 -3.59 -15.39 -5.26
CA GLY A 131 -3.90 -16.16 -6.48
C GLY A 131 -2.68 -16.49 -7.33
N ASP A 132 -1.49 -16.18 -6.86
CA ASP A 132 -0.21 -16.42 -7.54
C ASP A 132 0.59 -17.60 -6.96
N ASP A 133 0.12 -18.23 -5.87
CA ASP A 133 0.74 -19.44 -5.30
C ASP A 133 0.37 -20.67 -6.13
N ALA A 134 1.32 -21.13 -6.96
CA ALA A 134 1.15 -22.31 -7.80
C ALA A 134 1.52 -23.64 -7.09
N MET A 135 2.06 -23.61 -5.87
CA MET A 135 2.51 -24.81 -5.14
C MET A 135 1.42 -25.89 -4.99
N PRO A 136 0.13 -25.55 -4.79
CA PRO A 136 -0.91 -26.56 -4.68
C PRO A 136 -1.24 -27.31 -5.98
N VAL A 137 -0.75 -26.82 -7.14
CA VAL A 137 -1.10 -27.34 -8.48
C VAL A 137 0.09 -27.89 -9.26
N VAL A 138 1.27 -27.92 -8.64
CA VAL A 138 2.53 -28.45 -9.22
C VAL A 138 2.81 -29.88 -8.79
#